data_b843f6814f4f64f86daa746206d123c0
#
_entry.id   b843f6814f4f64f86daa746206d123c0
#
_cell.length_a   1.000
_cell.length_b   1.000
_cell.length_c   1.000
_cell.angle_alpha   90.00
_cell.angle_beta   90.00
_cell.angle_gamma   90.00
#
_symmetry.space_group_name_H-M   'P 1'
#
loop_
_entity.id
_entity.type
_entity.pdbx_description
1 polymer ?
#
loop_
_entity_poly.entity_id
_entity_poly.type
_entity_poly.pdbx_seq_one_letter_code
_entity_poly.pdbx_strand_id
1 'polypeptide(L)'
;NGMIYDPVTIKRGSSVADALGLMSEYKIGGIPVVDDEGHLVGIVTNRDLRFEKDHNKRIDEVMTKDNIVTTNQTTDLEAAAQILQEHKIEKLPVVDKDNKLVGLITYKDITKAKDKPMACKDSKGRLRVAAGVGVTADTLDRMQALVDAGADAIVIDTAHGHSMYV
;
A
#
# COMPACT_ATOMS: atom_id res chain seq x y z
N ASN A 1 -4.26 3.49 13.33
CA ASN A 1 -4.53 3.36 11.90
C ASN A 1 -3.42 2.56 11.24
N GLY A 2 -3.72 1.40 10.69
CA GLY A 2 -2.82 0.52 9.94
C GLY A 2 -3.44 0.14 8.59
N MET A 3 -4.43 0.91 8.11
CA MET A 3 -5.06 0.75 6.81
C MET A 3 -4.24 1.48 5.74
N ILE A 4 -4.05 0.87 4.61
CA ILE A 4 -3.54 1.48 3.39
C ILE A 4 -4.72 2.19 2.72
N TYR A 5 -4.69 3.53 2.63
CA TYR A 5 -5.80 4.35 2.13
C TYR A 5 -5.88 4.41 0.61
N ASP A 6 -4.79 4.18 -0.09
CA ASP A 6 -4.73 4.18 -1.55
C ASP A 6 -3.97 2.92 -2.00
N PRO A 7 -4.62 1.75 -1.91
CA PRO A 7 -3.98 0.50 -2.27
C PRO A 7 -3.77 0.42 -3.79
N VAL A 8 -2.65 -0.22 -4.18
CA VAL A 8 -2.45 -0.61 -5.58
C VAL A 8 -3.59 -1.52 -6.00
N THR A 9 -4.28 -1.17 -7.07
CA THR A 9 -5.40 -1.91 -7.66
C THR A 9 -5.11 -2.32 -9.09
N ILE A 10 -5.85 -3.29 -9.59
CA ILE A 10 -5.82 -3.67 -10.99
C ILE A 10 -7.26 -3.73 -11.53
N LYS A 11 -7.44 -3.32 -12.77
CA LYS A 11 -8.75 -3.36 -13.41
C LYS A 11 -9.13 -4.79 -13.80
N ARG A 12 -10.40 -5.11 -13.67
CA ARG A 12 -10.91 -6.36 -14.25
C ARG A 12 -10.61 -6.42 -15.75
N GLY A 13 -10.40 -7.62 -16.27
CA GLY A 13 -10.02 -7.81 -17.67
C GLY A 13 -8.54 -7.64 -17.97
N SER A 14 -7.72 -7.15 -17.03
CA SER A 14 -6.26 -7.16 -17.14
C SER A 14 -5.71 -8.59 -17.19
N SER A 15 -4.47 -8.74 -17.64
CA SER A 15 -3.81 -10.05 -17.75
C SER A 15 -3.13 -10.47 -16.44
N VAL A 16 -2.81 -11.74 -16.35
CA VAL A 16 -1.94 -12.30 -15.29
C VAL A 16 -0.56 -11.62 -15.32
N ALA A 17 -0.03 -11.31 -16.54
CA ALA A 17 1.24 -10.59 -16.68
C ALA A 17 1.20 -9.21 -16.02
N ASP A 18 0.10 -8.46 -16.21
CA ASP A 18 -0.08 -7.13 -15.60
C ASP A 18 -0.07 -7.23 -14.06
N ALA A 19 -0.79 -8.21 -13.52
CA ALA A 19 -0.82 -8.45 -12.08
C ALA A 19 0.56 -8.80 -11.52
N LEU A 20 1.30 -9.68 -12.17
CA LEU A 20 2.68 -10.05 -11.78
C LEU A 20 3.64 -8.85 -11.88
N GLY A 21 3.48 -8.02 -12.90
CA GLY A 21 4.23 -6.77 -13.07
C GLY A 21 4.03 -5.84 -11.89
N LEU A 22 2.78 -5.53 -11.53
CA LEU A 22 2.45 -4.69 -10.38
C LEU A 22 2.94 -5.30 -9.06
N MET A 23 2.78 -6.59 -8.85
CA MET A 23 3.27 -7.26 -7.64
C MET A 23 4.80 -7.17 -7.51
N SER A 24 5.53 -7.25 -8.63
CA SER A 24 6.98 -7.11 -8.65
C SER A 24 7.44 -5.68 -8.41
N GLU A 25 6.81 -4.71 -9.06
CA GLU A 25 7.11 -3.28 -8.95
C GLU A 25 6.90 -2.77 -7.52
N TYR A 26 5.72 -3.03 -6.96
CA TYR A 26 5.34 -2.54 -5.63
C TYR A 26 5.75 -3.47 -4.47
N LYS A 27 6.38 -4.61 -4.76
CA LYS A 27 6.78 -5.64 -3.76
C LYS A 27 5.62 -6.11 -2.88
N ILE A 28 4.44 -6.30 -3.49
CA ILE A 28 3.21 -6.72 -2.84
C ILE A 28 2.80 -8.13 -3.28
N GLY A 29 2.13 -8.86 -2.39
CA GLY A 29 1.73 -10.26 -2.64
C GLY A 29 0.23 -10.43 -2.92
N GLY A 30 -0.48 -9.36 -3.28
CA GLY A 30 -1.88 -9.42 -3.69
C GLY A 30 -2.47 -8.05 -3.90
N ILE A 31 -3.41 -7.99 -4.83
CA ILE A 31 -3.96 -6.76 -5.40
C ILE A 31 -5.48 -6.89 -5.45
N PRO A 32 -6.24 -5.94 -4.89
CA PRO A 32 -7.68 -5.83 -5.14
C PRO A 32 -7.96 -5.57 -6.61
N VAL A 33 -8.96 -6.26 -7.14
CA VAL A 33 -9.44 -6.09 -8.52
C VAL A 33 -10.70 -5.23 -8.48
N VAL A 34 -10.72 -4.18 -9.28
CA VAL A 34 -11.84 -3.22 -9.33
C VAL A 34 -12.40 -3.09 -10.74
N ASP A 35 -13.66 -2.67 -10.84
CA ASP A 35 -14.26 -2.24 -12.10
C ASP A 35 -13.87 -0.80 -12.47
N ASP A 36 -14.47 -0.25 -13.52
CA ASP A 36 -14.18 1.11 -13.98
C ASP A 36 -14.70 2.19 -13.03
N GLU A 37 -15.70 1.90 -12.22
CA GLU A 37 -16.29 2.78 -11.22
C GLU A 37 -15.57 2.68 -9.86
N GLY A 38 -14.63 1.74 -9.70
CA GLY A 38 -13.86 1.51 -8.47
C GLY A 38 -14.52 0.55 -7.47
N HIS A 39 -15.57 -0.19 -7.88
CA HIS A 39 -16.14 -1.22 -7.02
C HIS A 39 -15.23 -2.44 -6.94
N LEU A 40 -15.15 -3.04 -5.77
CA LEU A 40 -14.41 -4.27 -5.57
C LEU A 40 -15.11 -5.44 -6.24
N VAL A 41 -14.44 -6.09 -7.19
CA VAL A 41 -14.95 -7.25 -7.93
C VAL A 41 -14.16 -8.54 -7.69
N GLY A 42 -12.98 -8.44 -7.09
CA GLY A 42 -12.13 -9.58 -6.81
C GLY A 42 -10.89 -9.22 -6.02
N ILE A 43 -10.11 -10.23 -5.72
CA ILE A 43 -8.75 -10.09 -5.21
C ILE A 43 -7.87 -11.15 -5.86
N VAL A 44 -6.70 -10.76 -6.33
CA VAL A 44 -5.69 -11.67 -6.87
C VAL A 44 -4.45 -11.66 -5.99
N THR A 45 -3.93 -12.83 -5.67
CA THR A 45 -2.79 -13.00 -4.76
C THR A 45 -1.70 -13.87 -5.39
N ASN A 46 -0.50 -13.85 -4.80
CA ASN A 46 0.58 -14.76 -5.20
C ASN A 46 0.17 -16.24 -5.14
N ARG A 47 -0.80 -16.59 -4.28
CA ARG A 47 -1.31 -17.96 -4.19
C ARG A 47 -2.07 -18.34 -5.44
N ASP A 48 -2.88 -17.43 -5.97
CA ASP A 48 -3.70 -17.64 -7.17
C ASP A 48 -2.83 -17.75 -8.43
N LEU A 49 -1.72 -16.99 -8.46
CA LEU A 49 -0.83 -16.91 -9.63
C LEU A 49 0.36 -17.89 -9.59
N ARG A 50 0.62 -18.52 -8.45
CA ARG A 50 1.84 -19.33 -8.23
C ARG A 50 2.08 -20.41 -9.28
N PHE A 51 1.02 -21.04 -9.77
CA PHE A 51 1.09 -22.16 -10.71
C PHE A 51 0.50 -21.82 -12.08
N GLU A 52 0.04 -20.56 -12.27
CA GLU A 52 -0.48 -20.11 -13.56
C GLU A 52 0.67 -19.91 -14.55
N LYS A 53 0.61 -20.62 -15.65
CA LYS A 53 1.63 -20.58 -16.71
C LYS A 53 1.24 -19.69 -17.88
N ASP A 54 -0.06 -19.50 -18.09
CA ASP A 54 -0.56 -18.63 -19.13
C ASP A 54 -0.69 -17.19 -18.60
N HIS A 55 0.33 -16.40 -18.84
CA HIS A 55 0.38 -15.03 -18.41
C HIS A 55 -0.54 -14.09 -19.23
N ASN A 56 -1.06 -14.53 -20.37
CA ASN A 56 -2.04 -13.79 -21.17
C ASN A 56 -3.48 -14.01 -20.67
N LYS A 57 -3.69 -14.96 -19.79
CA LYS A 57 -4.98 -15.25 -19.19
C LYS A 57 -5.51 -14.04 -18.43
N ARG A 58 -6.83 -13.82 -18.48
CA ARG A 58 -7.47 -12.71 -17.75
C ARG A 58 -7.50 -12.99 -16.27
N ILE A 59 -7.25 -11.95 -15.45
CA ILE A 59 -7.31 -12.08 -13.99
C ILE A 59 -8.69 -12.50 -13.48
N ASP A 60 -9.77 -12.15 -14.19
CA ASP A 60 -11.15 -12.57 -13.89
C ASP A 60 -11.33 -14.10 -13.82
N GLU A 61 -10.44 -14.85 -14.45
CA GLU A 61 -10.48 -16.32 -14.47
C GLU A 61 -9.69 -16.96 -13.33
N VAL A 62 -8.78 -16.21 -12.71
CA VAL A 62 -7.88 -16.73 -11.66
C VAL A 62 -8.08 -16.06 -10.30
N MET A 63 -8.66 -14.86 -10.25
CA MET A 63 -8.92 -14.13 -9.00
C MET A 63 -9.96 -14.82 -8.13
N THR A 64 -9.89 -14.59 -6.83
CA THR A 64 -11.00 -14.86 -5.91
C THR A 64 -12.07 -13.80 -6.11
N LYS A 65 -13.27 -14.19 -6.50
CA LYS A 65 -14.42 -13.32 -6.77
C LYS A 65 -15.68 -13.67 -5.98
N ASP A 66 -15.78 -14.94 -5.55
CA ASP A 66 -16.91 -15.41 -4.78
C ASP A 66 -16.60 -15.30 -3.28
N ASN A 67 -17.57 -14.80 -2.48
CA ASN A 67 -17.45 -14.67 -1.04
C ASN A 67 -16.21 -13.88 -0.58
N ILE A 68 -15.92 -12.76 -1.25
CA ILE A 68 -14.82 -11.89 -0.85
C ILE A 68 -15.11 -11.35 0.54
N VAL A 69 -14.21 -11.64 1.48
CA VAL A 69 -14.30 -11.09 2.84
C VAL A 69 -13.85 -9.64 2.80
N THR A 70 -14.72 -8.74 3.21
CA THR A 70 -14.48 -7.29 3.23
C THR A 70 -14.83 -6.71 4.61
N THR A 71 -14.41 -5.49 4.85
CA THR A 71 -14.80 -4.71 6.02
C THR A 71 -15.06 -3.26 5.64
N ASN A 72 -15.45 -2.44 6.61
CA ASN A 72 -15.73 -1.01 6.42
C ASN A 72 -14.67 -0.13 7.10
N GLN A 73 -14.72 1.17 6.87
CA GLN A 73 -13.74 2.15 7.37
C GLN A 73 -13.72 2.30 8.90
N THR A 74 -14.76 1.86 9.61
CA THR A 74 -14.86 1.98 11.07
C THR A 74 -14.20 0.81 11.80
N THR A 75 -13.77 -0.22 11.08
CA THR A 75 -13.12 -1.40 11.65
C THR A 75 -11.73 -1.04 12.18
N ASP A 76 -11.49 -1.29 13.45
CA ASP A 76 -10.17 -1.15 14.04
C ASP A 76 -9.25 -2.33 13.69
N LEU A 77 -7.96 -2.21 14.02
CA LEU A 77 -6.97 -3.24 13.69
C LEU A 77 -7.17 -4.55 14.45
N GLU A 78 -7.78 -4.51 15.63
CA GLU A 78 -8.03 -5.70 16.43
C GLU A 78 -9.18 -6.52 15.84
N ALA A 79 -10.28 -5.86 15.49
CA ALA A 79 -11.39 -6.48 14.78
C ALA A 79 -10.94 -7.00 13.40
N ALA A 80 -10.12 -6.24 12.67
CA ALA A 80 -9.54 -6.69 11.41
C ALA A 80 -8.66 -7.93 11.57
N ALA A 81 -7.87 -8.01 12.66
CA ALA A 81 -7.07 -9.19 12.96
C ALA A 81 -7.92 -10.44 13.19
N GLN A 82 -9.05 -10.30 13.88
CA GLN A 82 -9.99 -11.40 14.11
C GLN A 82 -10.58 -11.89 12.79
N ILE A 83 -11.03 -10.99 11.93
CA ILE A 83 -11.58 -11.34 10.60
C ILE A 83 -10.53 -12.09 9.76
N LEU A 84 -9.28 -11.57 9.71
CA LEU A 84 -8.19 -12.22 8.99
C LEU A 84 -7.91 -13.64 9.52
N GLN A 85 -7.95 -13.82 10.84
CA GLN A 85 -7.74 -15.11 11.50
C GLN A 85 -8.87 -16.11 11.23
N GLU A 86 -10.13 -15.67 11.39
CA GLU A 86 -11.30 -16.53 11.18
C GLU A 86 -11.38 -17.05 9.75
N HIS A 87 -11.12 -16.17 8.78
CA HIS A 87 -11.18 -16.51 7.36
C HIS A 87 -9.85 -17.04 6.80
N LYS A 88 -8.77 -17.08 7.60
CA LYS A 88 -7.42 -17.53 7.20
C LYS A 88 -6.90 -16.79 5.97
N ILE A 89 -7.14 -15.50 5.91
CA ILE A 89 -6.70 -14.59 4.85
C ILE A 89 -5.64 -13.60 5.38
N GLU A 90 -4.83 -13.05 4.48
CA GLU A 90 -3.76 -12.09 4.82
C GLU A 90 -4.09 -10.66 4.41
N LYS A 91 -5.16 -10.48 3.64
CA LYS A 91 -5.58 -9.20 3.08
C LYS A 91 -7.07 -9.03 3.22
N LEU A 92 -7.45 -7.88 3.75
CA LEU A 92 -8.83 -7.52 4.03
C LEU A 92 -9.15 -6.20 3.31
N PRO A 93 -9.83 -6.26 2.16
CA PRO A 93 -10.30 -5.06 1.48
C PRO A 93 -11.30 -4.29 2.36
N VAL A 94 -11.14 -2.97 2.38
CA VAL A 94 -12.05 -2.06 3.05
C VAL A 94 -12.91 -1.38 2.00
N VAL A 95 -14.21 -1.48 2.12
CA VAL A 95 -15.18 -0.92 1.16
C VAL A 95 -16.13 0.05 1.84
N ASP A 96 -16.70 0.95 1.06
CA ASP A 96 -17.81 1.80 1.50
C ASP A 96 -19.17 1.08 1.34
N LYS A 97 -20.26 1.81 1.63
CA LYS A 97 -21.62 1.30 1.50
C LYS A 97 -22.03 0.92 0.07
N ASP A 98 -21.36 1.49 -0.93
CA ASP A 98 -21.60 1.26 -2.34
C ASP A 98 -20.63 0.21 -2.93
N ASN A 99 -19.91 -0.53 -2.04
CA ASN A 99 -18.89 -1.53 -2.40
C ASN A 99 -17.68 -0.96 -3.15
N LYS A 100 -17.43 0.34 -3.07
CA LYS A 100 -16.21 0.93 -3.61
C LYS A 100 -15.04 0.66 -2.68
N LEU A 101 -13.91 0.32 -3.27
CA LEU A 101 -12.68 0.09 -2.53
C LEU A 101 -12.15 1.44 -1.98
N VAL A 102 -11.98 1.52 -0.66
CA VAL A 102 -11.50 2.71 0.04
C VAL A 102 -10.21 2.46 0.82
N GLY A 103 -9.79 1.21 0.92
CA GLY A 103 -8.56 0.85 1.59
C GLY A 103 -8.28 -0.64 1.59
N LEU A 104 -7.14 -1.00 2.18
CA LEU A 104 -6.70 -2.38 2.36
C LEU A 104 -6.03 -2.51 3.71
N ILE A 105 -6.37 -3.53 4.47
CA ILE A 105 -5.67 -3.93 5.70
C ILE A 105 -4.97 -5.25 5.43
N THR A 106 -3.67 -5.34 5.77
CA THR A 106 -2.93 -6.59 5.64
C THR A 106 -2.47 -7.11 6.99
N TYR A 107 -2.25 -8.42 7.07
CA TYR A 107 -1.65 -9.05 8.25
C TYR A 107 -0.31 -8.39 8.63
N LYS A 108 0.50 -8.02 7.63
CA LYS A 108 1.79 -7.34 7.85
C LYS A 108 1.63 -5.99 8.54
N ASP A 109 0.58 -5.24 8.24
CA ASP A 109 0.33 -3.92 8.83
C ASP A 109 -0.05 -4.06 10.31
N ILE A 110 -0.85 -5.07 10.64
CA ILE A 110 -1.22 -5.39 12.02
C ILE A 110 0.01 -5.82 12.82
N THR A 111 0.83 -6.72 12.27
CA THR A 111 2.06 -7.20 12.93
C THR A 111 3.04 -6.04 13.15
N LYS A 112 3.28 -5.21 12.13
CA LYS A 112 4.14 -4.03 12.26
C LYS A 112 3.64 -3.01 13.30
N ALA A 113 2.33 -2.85 13.43
CA ALA A 113 1.76 -1.96 14.44
C ALA A 113 2.02 -2.47 15.86
N LYS A 114 1.99 -3.78 16.07
CA LYS A 114 2.31 -4.44 17.36
C LYS A 114 3.82 -4.42 17.66
N ASP A 115 4.64 -4.76 16.67
CA ASP A 115 6.09 -4.89 16.85
C ASP A 115 6.79 -3.54 16.99
N LYS A 116 6.22 -2.48 16.41
CA LYS A 116 6.80 -1.12 16.39
C LYS A 116 5.79 -0.06 16.79
N PRO A 117 5.31 -0.09 18.06
CA PRO A 117 4.29 0.85 18.54
C PRO A 117 4.77 2.31 18.57
N MET A 118 6.10 2.53 18.71
CA MET A 118 6.72 3.85 18.76
C MET A 118 7.14 4.38 17.38
N ALA A 119 6.78 3.72 16.29
CA ALA A 119 7.10 4.20 14.94
C ALA A 119 6.48 5.59 14.69
N CYS A 120 7.31 6.54 14.22
CA CYS A 120 6.87 7.90 13.91
C CYS A 120 5.99 7.89 12.66
N LYS A 121 4.69 8.10 12.85
CA LYS A 121 3.68 8.02 11.79
C LYS A 121 2.92 9.34 11.65
N ASP A 122 2.42 9.60 10.45
CA ASP A 122 1.49 10.69 10.18
C ASP A 122 0.05 10.34 10.61
N SER A 123 -0.90 11.25 10.40
CA SER A 123 -2.32 11.05 10.74
C SER A 123 -3.00 9.93 9.94
N LYS A 124 -2.41 9.53 8.80
CA LYS A 124 -2.87 8.42 7.95
C LYS A 124 -2.18 7.10 8.30
N GLY A 125 -1.27 7.09 9.29
CA GLY A 125 -0.53 5.90 9.72
C GLY A 125 0.67 5.55 8.84
N ARG A 126 1.11 6.43 7.91
CA ARG A 126 2.31 6.25 7.11
C ARG A 126 3.55 6.69 7.90
N LEU A 127 4.68 6.01 7.71
CA LEU A 127 5.95 6.43 8.31
C LEU A 127 6.34 7.82 7.83
N ARG A 128 6.72 8.69 8.75
CA ARG A 128 7.32 9.97 8.40
C ARG A 128 8.74 9.77 7.89
N VAL A 129 9.11 10.55 6.88
CA VAL A 129 10.39 10.46 6.18
C VAL A 129 11.13 11.78 6.26
N ALA A 130 12.39 11.74 6.68
CA ALA A 130 13.31 12.86 6.61
C ALA A 130 14.32 12.62 5.48
N ALA A 131 14.63 13.65 4.72
CA ALA A 131 15.60 13.61 3.63
C ALA A 131 16.80 14.54 3.91
N GLY A 132 18.02 14.01 3.74
CA GLY A 132 19.26 14.77 3.90
C GLY A 132 19.63 15.55 2.63
N VAL A 133 20.06 16.80 2.81
CA VAL A 133 20.62 17.64 1.74
C VAL A 133 21.94 18.25 2.20
N GLY A 134 22.90 18.36 1.28
CA GLY A 134 24.15 19.11 1.50
C GLY A 134 23.94 20.59 1.24
N VAL A 135 25.03 21.35 1.25
CA VAL A 135 25.07 22.79 0.91
C VAL A 135 25.80 22.96 -0.42
N THR A 136 25.03 22.96 -1.50
CA THR A 136 25.49 23.05 -2.88
C THR A 136 24.64 24.05 -3.64
N ALA A 137 25.06 24.46 -4.84
CA ALA A 137 24.31 25.44 -5.62
C ALA A 137 22.87 25.04 -5.96
N ASP A 138 22.59 23.74 -6.02
CA ASP A 138 21.29 23.13 -6.34
C ASP A 138 20.48 22.72 -5.10
N THR A 139 20.94 23.07 -3.89
CA THR A 139 20.30 22.63 -2.63
C THR A 139 18.82 23.00 -2.58
N LEU A 140 18.45 24.21 -2.97
CA LEU A 140 17.05 24.66 -2.91
C LEU A 140 16.15 23.89 -3.89
N ASP A 141 16.61 23.66 -5.11
CA ASP A 141 15.87 22.89 -6.12
C ASP A 141 15.67 21.44 -5.65
N ARG A 142 16.73 20.85 -5.07
CA ARG A 142 16.68 19.51 -4.48
C ARG A 142 15.72 19.43 -3.30
N MET A 143 15.73 20.44 -2.42
CA MET A 143 14.79 20.51 -1.28
C MET A 143 13.34 20.56 -1.78
N GLN A 144 13.06 21.43 -2.78
CA GLN A 144 11.73 21.53 -3.35
C GLN A 144 11.27 20.19 -3.93
N ALA A 145 12.11 19.52 -4.72
CA ALA A 145 11.78 18.21 -5.29
C ALA A 145 11.51 17.13 -4.21
N LEU A 146 12.24 17.15 -3.09
CA LEU A 146 12.03 16.25 -1.97
C LEU A 146 10.72 16.53 -1.23
N VAL A 147 10.37 17.80 -1.04
CA VAL A 147 9.08 18.20 -0.45
C VAL A 147 7.93 17.79 -1.37
N ASP A 148 8.05 18.02 -2.67
CA ASP A 148 7.04 17.62 -3.67
C ASP A 148 6.87 16.11 -3.75
N ALA A 149 7.95 15.34 -3.50
CA ALA A 149 7.91 13.88 -3.37
C ALA A 149 7.34 13.39 -2.04
N GLY A 150 6.99 14.29 -1.11
CA GLY A 150 6.33 13.98 0.15
C GLY A 150 7.24 13.74 1.35
N ALA A 151 8.46 14.30 1.36
CA ALA A 151 9.31 14.28 2.55
C ALA A 151 8.67 15.14 3.67
N ASP A 152 8.62 14.58 4.89
CA ASP A 152 8.02 15.27 6.06
C ASP A 152 9.01 16.24 6.73
N ALA A 153 10.30 16.03 6.56
CA ALA A 153 11.36 16.88 7.10
C ALA A 153 12.59 16.88 6.18
N ILE A 154 13.29 18.02 6.19
CA ILE A 154 14.59 18.16 5.53
C ILE A 154 15.66 18.33 6.59
N VAL A 155 16.77 17.62 6.44
CA VAL A 155 17.94 17.69 7.32
C VAL A 155 19.11 18.24 6.50
N ILE A 156 19.66 19.37 6.92
CA ILE A 156 20.89 19.92 6.32
C ILE A 156 22.07 19.18 6.96
N ASP A 157 22.76 18.40 6.15
CA ASP A 157 23.93 17.61 6.56
C ASP A 157 25.18 18.17 5.94
N THR A 158 26.07 18.74 6.77
CA THR A 158 27.30 19.38 6.34
C THR A 158 28.47 18.99 7.24
N ALA A 159 29.69 19.10 6.71
CA ALA A 159 30.90 18.84 7.49
C ALA A 159 31.09 19.82 8.66
N HIS A 160 30.52 21.03 8.58
CA HIS A 160 30.64 22.08 9.60
C HIS A 160 29.39 22.98 9.59
N GLY A 161 28.51 22.81 10.58
CA GLY A 161 27.23 23.55 10.66
C GLY A 161 27.35 25.05 10.90
N HIS A 162 28.52 25.56 11.29
CA HIS A 162 28.78 27.00 11.44
C HIS A 162 29.64 27.53 10.27
N SER A 163 29.22 27.19 9.07
CA SER A 163 29.82 27.69 7.82
C SER A 163 29.00 28.85 7.28
N MET A 164 29.68 29.80 6.60
CA MET A 164 29.04 30.96 5.97
C MET A 164 28.02 30.56 4.87
N TYR A 165 28.08 29.32 4.41
CA TYR A 165 27.20 28.79 3.35
C TYR A 165 26.05 27.90 3.89
N VAL A 166 25.95 27.72 5.19
CA VAL A 166 24.89 27.02 5.89
C VAL A 166 23.90 28.02 6.47
#